data_719707d3f6dcbfec2d3dce5db281a52d
#
_entry.id   719707d3f6dcbfec2d3dce5db281a52d
#
_cell.length_a   1.000
_cell.length_b   1.000
_cell.length_c   1.000
_cell.angle_alpha   90.00
_cell.angle_beta   90.00
_cell.angle_gamma   90.00
#
_symmetry.space_group_name_H-M   'P 1'
#
loop_
_entity.id
_entity.type
_entity.pdbx_description
1 polymer ?
#
loop_
_entity_poly.entity_id
_entity_poly.type
_entity_poly.pdbx_seq_one_letter_code
_entity_poly.pdbx_strand_id
1 'polypeptide(L)'
;MIPFRPLNLGNLFDGTFAAIRSNPRVMFAISLGVMGIVGVLSGIVSALVPETSIDQITVGTDTEFAVGMSDLYPVFSDLGLQGIVGLISAAASLLVTGMLVLSVTNAVVGINLDLKATWEALKPHFWRLVGTSLLVWLIVGVVAAVIFIVPIVLVGIIALASSGDSMWFLGFLIVLIPLGIIVTVWVSVRLYFATLVAVVEGAMPATAIRRSWTLTKGAFWRILGRMLLMSIIVAIVVGLLGGTISAVIVFGTSVLPWPVTAFLLALVSALVSGLAMPFSASYTSLMYVDERMRKENLGPVLAQALDEASNPQG
;
A
#
# COMPACT_ATOMS: atom_id res chain seq x y z
N MET A 1 7.60 26.59 -6.31
CA MET A 1 7.22 26.78 -4.89
C MET A 1 5.77 26.37 -4.72
N ILE A 2 5.46 25.58 -3.72
CA ILE A 2 4.09 25.15 -3.42
C ILE A 2 3.40 26.31 -2.69
N PRO A 3 2.21 26.77 -3.12
CA PRO A 3 1.55 27.90 -2.48
C PRO A 3 1.12 27.51 -1.05
N PHE A 4 1.40 28.37 -0.06
CA PHE A 4 1.00 28.20 1.35
C PHE A 4 -0.50 28.46 1.60
N ARG A 5 -1.34 27.98 0.70
CA ARG A 5 -2.80 28.00 0.78
C ARG A 5 -3.35 26.59 0.60
N PRO A 6 -4.57 26.33 1.07
CA PRO A 6 -5.22 25.03 0.85
C PRO A 6 -5.16 24.62 -0.62
N LEU A 7 -4.65 23.41 -0.86
CA LEU A 7 -4.39 22.91 -2.20
C LEU A 7 -5.69 22.37 -2.82
N ASN A 8 -5.92 22.68 -4.10
CA ASN A 8 -6.92 21.99 -4.91
C ASN A 8 -6.32 20.72 -5.55
N LEU A 9 -7.13 19.92 -6.26
CA LEU A 9 -6.66 18.68 -6.88
C LEU A 9 -5.54 18.94 -7.91
N GLY A 10 -5.69 19.97 -8.75
CA GLY A 10 -4.65 20.33 -9.72
C GLY A 10 -3.32 20.66 -9.04
N ASN A 11 -3.35 21.49 -8.00
CA ASN A 11 -2.15 21.84 -7.24
C ASN A 11 -1.49 20.63 -6.56
N LEU A 12 -2.27 19.62 -6.15
CA LEU A 12 -1.72 18.38 -5.61
C LEU A 12 -0.96 17.58 -6.68
N PHE A 13 -1.51 17.46 -7.88
CA PHE A 13 -0.82 16.80 -8.99
C PHE A 13 0.40 17.57 -9.45
N ASP A 14 0.27 18.89 -9.67
CA ASP A 14 1.39 19.76 -10.05
C ASP A 14 2.52 19.69 -9.02
N GLY A 15 2.16 19.73 -7.72
CA GLY A 15 3.11 19.57 -6.62
C GLY A 15 3.77 18.19 -6.60
N THR A 16 3.02 17.13 -6.90
CA THR A 16 3.55 15.76 -7.01
C THR A 16 4.60 15.67 -8.11
N PHE A 17 4.30 16.17 -9.30
CA PHE A 17 5.26 16.20 -10.41
C PHE A 17 6.45 17.13 -10.12
N ALA A 18 6.21 18.28 -9.48
CA ALA A 18 7.28 19.18 -9.09
C ALA A 18 8.23 18.54 -8.06
N ALA A 19 7.70 17.83 -7.07
CA ALA A 19 8.48 17.10 -6.07
C ALA A 19 9.35 16.00 -6.73
N ILE A 20 8.78 15.23 -7.66
CA ILE A 20 9.53 14.19 -8.40
C ILE A 20 10.60 14.84 -9.28
N ARG A 21 10.29 15.92 -9.98
CA ARG A 21 11.25 16.64 -10.83
C ARG A 21 12.39 17.29 -10.08
N SER A 22 12.22 17.62 -8.81
CA SER A 22 13.27 18.23 -7.98
C SER A 22 14.43 17.25 -7.71
N ASN A 23 14.14 15.95 -7.55
CA ASN A 23 15.15 14.93 -7.28
C ASN A 23 14.77 13.54 -7.86
N PRO A 24 14.61 13.43 -9.21
CA PRO A 24 14.10 12.21 -9.81
C PRO A 24 15.06 11.04 -9.65
N ARG A 25 16.37 11.31 -9.72
CA ARG A 25 17.40 10.26 -9.62
C ARG A 25 17.35 9.55 -8.28
N VAL A 26 17.24 10.29 -7.18
CA VAL A 26 17.20 9.70 -5.83
C VAL A 26 15.88 8.98 -5.61
N MET A 27 14.74 9.57 -6.00
CA MET A 27 13.43 8.96 -5.78
C MET A 27 13.26 7.64 -6.54
N PHE A 28 13.62 7.62 -7.83
CA PHE A 28 13.56 6.39 -8.63
C PHE A 28 14.67 5.39 -8.28
N ALA A 29 15.88 5.84 -7.90
CA ALA A 29 16.92 4.93 -7.42
C ALA A 29 16.52 4.20 -6.16
N ILE A 30 15.87 4.88 -5.19
CA ILE A 30 15.35 4.26 -3.97
C ILE A 30 14.28 3.21 -4.32
N SER A 31 13.26 3.63 -5.07
CA SER A 31 12.11 2.74 -5.33
C SER A 31 12.47 1.58 -6.24
N LEU A 32 13.14 1.81 -7.37
CA LEU A 32 13.53 0.75 -8.30
C LEU A 32 14.63 -0.14 -7.75
N GLY A 33 15.60 0.43 -7.01
CA GLY A 33 16.68 -0.34 -6.41
C GLY A 33 16.15 -1.34 -5.39
N VAL A 34 15.33 -0.87 -4.43
CA VAL A 34 14.76 -1.74 -3.40
C VAL A 34 13.74 -2.72 -4.00
N MET A 35 12.83 -2.24 -4.85
CA MET A 35 11.83 -3.10 -5.47
C MET A 35 12.44 -4.06 -6.50
N GLY A 36 13.54 -3.70 -7.13
CA GLY A 36 14.32 -4.62 -7.98
C GLY A 36 14.90 -5.79 -7.18
N ILE A 37 15.48 -5.54 -6.01
CA ILE A 37 15.96 -6.60 -5.11
C ILE A 37 14.79 -7.49 -4.67
N VAL A 38 13.68 -6.90 -4.27
CA VAL A 38 12.46 -7.63 -3.92
C VAL A 38 11.96 -8.46 -5.10
N GLY A 39 11.97 -7.89 -6.30
CA GLY A 39 11.57 -8.60 -7.52
C GLY A 39 12.43 -9.82 -7.84
N VAL A 40 13.75 -9.70 -7.65
CA VAL A 40 14.67 -10.84 -7.80
C VAL A 40 14.39 -11.91 -6.75
N LEU A 41 14.24 -11.52 -5.47
CA LEU A 41 13.94 -12.48 -4.40
C LEU A 41 12.58 -13.16 -4.62
N SER A 42 11.55 -12.38 -4.93
CA SER A 42 10.21 -12.89 -5.25
C SER A 42 10.24 -13.81 -6.48
N GLY A 43 11.01 -13.43 -7.49
CA GLY A 43 11.19 -14.22 -8.71
C GLY A 43 11.84 -15.58 -8.44
N ILE A 44 12.88 -15.61 -7.60
CA ILE A 44 13.52 -16.87 -7.20
C ILE A 44 12.52 -17.77 -6.45
N VAL A 45 11.78 -17.20 -5.50
CA VAL A 45 10.77 -17.97 -4.74
C VAL A 45 9.68 -18.49 -5.68
N SER A 46 9.14 -17.62 -6.56
CA SER A 46 8.11 -18.02 -7.52
C SER A 46 8.58 -19.08 -8.53
N ALA A 47 9.87 -19.06 -8.90
CA ALA A 47 10.46 -20.09 -9.75
C ALA A 47 10.62 -21.45 -9.09
N LEU A 48 10.68 -21.47 -7.74
CA LEU A 48 10.78 -22.73 -6.95
C LEU A 48 9.40 -23.33 -6.65
N VAL A 49 8.33 -22.56 -6.80
CA VAL A 49 6.97 -23.07 -6.62
C VAL A 49 6.52 -23.76 -7.90
N PRO A 50 6.13 -25.04 -7.85
CA PRO A 50 5.59 -25.73 -9.01
C PRO A 50 4.34 -25.03 -9.53
N GLU A 51 4.10 -25.13 -10.84
CA GLU A 51 2.83 -24.70 -11.44
C GLU A 51 1.70 -25.58 -10.89
N THR A 52 1.12 -25.17 -9.75
CA THR A 52 -0.08 -25.81 -9.22
C THR A 52 -1.26 -25.29 -10.03
N SER A 53 -1.63 -26.05 -11.06
CA SER A 53 -2.86 -25.82 -11.79
C SER A 53 -4.02 -25.99 -10.81
N ILE A 54 -4.84 -24.95 -10.65
CA ILE A 54 -6.13 -25.03 -9.90
C ILE A 54 -7.01 -26.16 -10.48
N ASP A 55 -6.75 -26.56 -11.72
CA ASP A 55 -7.36 -27.70 -12.39
C ASP A 55 -7.11 -29.07 -11.72
N GLN A 56 -6.13 -29.16 -10.78
CA GLN A 56 -5.89 -30.38 -9.99
C GLN A 56 -6.80 -30.48 -8.77
N ILE A 57 -7.54 -29.44 -8.42
CA ILE A 57 -8.66 -29.59 -7.50
C ILE A 57 -9.80 -30.19 -8.33
N THR A 58 -9.73 -31.48 -8.60
CA THR A 58 -10.85 -32.24 -9.15
C THR A 58 -11.98 -32.14 -8.13
N VAL A 59 -12.91 -31.22 -8.40
CA VAL A 59 -14.24 -31.29 -7.81
C VAL A 59 -14.84 -32.57 -8.38
N GLY A 60 -14.66 -33.67 -7.64
CA GLY A 60 -15.27 -34.93 -7.98
C GLY A 60 -16.76 -34.70 -8.13
N THR A 61 -17.32 -35.05 -9.28
CA THR A 61 -18.77 -34.96 -9.57
C THR A 61 -19.58 -35.93 -8.70
N ASP A 62 -18.90 -36.70 -7.87
CA ASP A 62 -19.52 -37.65 -6.94
C ASP A 62 -19.64 -36.98 -5.56
N THR A 63 -20.81 -36.96 -5.05
CA THR A 63 -21.45 -36.32 -3.91
C THR A 63 -20.72 -36.31 -2.54
N GLU A 64 -19.43 -36.63 -2.45
CA GLU A 64 -18.63 -36.47 -1.25
C GLU A 64 -17.57 -35.38 -1.46
N PHE A 65 -17.81 -34.21 -0.87
CA PHE A 65 -16.83 -33.15 -0.72
C PHE A 65 -15.81 -33.55 0.34
N ALA A 66 -14.98 -34.54 0.01
CA ALA A 66 -13.86 -34.97 0.85
C ALA A 66 -12.57 -34.33 0.33
N VAL A 67 -12.28 -33.10 0.76
CA VAL A 67 -10.97 -32.48 0.55
C VAL A 67 -9.97 -33.26 1.43
N GLY A 68 -9.12 -34.06 0.82
CA GLY A 68 -8.06 -34.79 1.52
C GLY A 68 -6.99 -33.84 2.06
N MET A 69 -6.32 -34.22 3.16
CA MET A 69 -5.19 -33.44 3.68
C MET A 69 -4.04 -33.34 2.66
N SER A 70 -3.91 -34.30 1.76
CA SER A 70 -2.99 -34.30 0.62
C SER A 70 -3.28 -33.16 -0.37
N ASP A 71 -4.53 -32.78 -0.57
CA ASP A 71 -4.97 -31.76 -1.51
C ASP A 71 -4.78 -30.36 -0.92
N LEU A 72 -4.76 -30.26 0.42
CA LEU A 72 -4.52 -29.03 1.14
C LEU A 72 -3.03 -28.70 1.28
N TYR A 73 -2.14 -29.69 1.27
CA TYR A 73 -0.70 -29.48 1.45
C TYR A 73 -0.08 -28.54 0.40
N PRO A 74 -0.33 -28.68 -0.92
CA PRO A 74 0.16 -27.74 -1.92
C PRO A 74 -0.35 -26.31 -1.68
N VAL A 75 -1.62 -26.17 -1.29
CA VAL A 75 -2.24 -24.87 -1.00
C VAL A 75 -1.56 -24.21 0.20
N PHE A 76 -1.33 -24.93 1.29
CA PHE A 76 -0.66 -24.39 2.49
C PHE A 76 0.82 -24.08 2.23
N SER A 77 1.53 -24.90 1.44
CA SER A 77 2.92 -24.64 1.10
C SER A 77 3.07 -23.41 0.21
N ASP A 78 2.19 -23.23 -0.77
CA ASP A 78 2.17 -22.04 -1.63
C ASP A 78 1.80 -20.78 -0.83
N LEU A 79 0.75 -20.83 0.00
CA LEU A 79 0.38 -19.73 0.91
C LEU A 79 1.53 -19.39 1.86
N GLY A 80 2.29 -20.36 2.36
CA GLY A 80 3.44 -20.12 3.23
C GLY A 80 4.57 -19.38 2.50
N LEU A 81 4.95 -19.84 1.31
CA LEU A 81 6.00 -19.21 0.51
C LEU A 81 5.58 -17.82 0.02
N GLN A 82 4.36 -17.67 -0.52
CA GLN A 82 3.80 -16.39 -0.92
C GLN A 82 3.66 -15.44 0.27
N GLY A 83 3.33 -15.95 1.45
CA GLY A 83 3.29 -15.19 2.69
C GLY A 83 4.65 -14.59 3.06
N ILE A 84 5.74 -15.37 2.96
CA ILE A 84 7.11 -14.90 3.20
C ILE A 84 7.47 -13.80 2.19
N VAL A 85 7.22 -14.04 0.90
CA VAL A 85 7.45 -13.04 -0.15
C VAL A 85 6.64 -11.77 0.10
N GLY A 86 5.38 -11.93 0.51
CA GLY A 86 4.50 -10.82 0.88
C GLY A 86 5.06 -9.99 2.05
N LEU A 87 5.57 -10.64 3.10
CA LEU A 87 6.19 -9.95 4.24
C LEU A 87 7.46 -9.21 3.84
N ILE A 88 8.34 -9.80 3.02
CA ILE A 88 9.54 -9.14 2.50
C ILE A 88 9.15 -7.92 1.66
N SER A 89 8.20 -8.09 0.75
CA SER A 89 7.69 -7.02 -0.12
C SER A 89 7.06 -5.89 0.68
N ALA A 90 6.32 -6.22 1.73
CA ALA A 90 5.70 -5.26 2.63
C ALA A 90 6.76 -4.46 3.41
N ALA A 91 7.76 -5.13 3.99
CA ALA A 91 8.86 -4.47 4.70
C ALA A 91 9.66 -3.54 3.78
N ALA A 92 9.96 -3.99 2.57
CA ALA A 92 10.63 -3.19 1.56
C ALA A 92 9.80 -1.98 1.13
N SER A 93 8.50 -2.16 0.92
CA SER A 93 7.57 -1.06 0.58
C SER A 93 7.48 -0.01 1.69
N LEU A 94 7.49 -0.42 2.95
CA LEU A 94 7.52 0.49 4.10
C LEU A 94 8.81 1.31 4.12
N LEU A 95 9.95 0.67 3.89
CA LEU A 95 11.25 1.33 3.84
C LEU A 95 11.27 2.37 2.71
N VAL A 96 10.89 1.97 1.50
CA VAL A 96 10.82 2.87 0.34
C VAL A 96 9.87 4.04 0.61
N THR A 97 8.67 3.77 1.13
CA THR A 97 7.68 4.81 1.46
C THR A 97 8.24 5.79 2.48
N GLY A 98 8.87 5.30 3.55
CA GLY A 98 9.49 6.15 4.57
C GLY A 98 10.58 7.07 4.00
N MET A 99 11.48 6.53 3.16
CA MET A 99 12.52 7.30 2.50
C MET A 99 11.93 8.34 1.53
N LEU A 100 10.95 7.94 0.71
CA LEU A 100 10.31 8.84 -0.24
C LEU A 100 9.55 9.97 0.46
N VAL A 101 8.82 9.69 1.54
CA VAL A 101 8.12 10.70 2.35
C VAL A 101 9.09 11.74 2.88
N LEU A 102 10.23 11.33 3.44
CA LEU A 102 11.26 12.26 3.92
C LEU A 102 11.88 13.06 2.77
N SER A 103 12.18 12.42 1.66
CA SER A 103 12.70 13.11 0.47
C SER A 103 11.73 14.19 -0.03
N VAL A 104 10.43 13.87 -0.11
CA VAL A 104 9.39 14.81 -0.56
C VAL A 104 9.18 15.94 0.43
N THR A 105 9.05 15.64 1.73
CA THR A 105 8.80 16.66 2.75
C THR A 105 9.96 17.66 2.84
N ASN A 106 11.20 17.21 2.68
CA ASN A 106 12.36 18.10 2.60
C ASN A 106 12.42 18.88 1.29
N ALA A 107 12.05 18.26 0.16
CA ALA A 107 11.99 18.94 -1.13
C ALA A 107 10.94 20.08 -1.15
N VAL A 108 9.84 19.94 -0.40
CA VAL A 108 8.83 21.02 -0.22
C VAL A 108 9.44 22.27 0.41
N VAL A 109 10.41 22.11 1.31
CA VAL A 109 11.15 23.20 1.96
C VAL A 109 12.41 23.62 1.18
N GLY A 110 12.61 23.04 -0.03
CA GLY A 110 13.75 23.38 -0.89
C GLY A 110 15.04 22.61 -0.59
N ILE A 111 15.00 21.63 0.30
CA ILE A 111 16.16 20.81 0.67
C ILE A 111 16.14 19.51 -0.13
N ASN A 112 17.09 19.33 -1.04
CA ASN A 112 17.26 18.09 -1.79
C ASN A 112 18.19 17.15 -1.02
N LEU A 113 17.64 16.08 -0.47
CA LEU A 113 18.40 15.04 0.21
C LEU A 113 19.02 14.08 -0.81
N ASP A 114 20.29 13.73 -0.60
CA ASP A 114 20.93 12.61 -1.27
C ASP A 114 20.46 11.28 -0.68
N LEU A 115 20.72 10.17 -1.38
CA LEU A 115 20.33 8.82 -0.96
C LEU A 115 20.80 8.48 0.46
N LYS A 116 22.07 8.78 0.75
CA LYS A 116 22.67 8.55 2.07
C LYS A 116 22.03 9.41 3.15
N ALA A 117 21.84 10.70 2.88
CA ALA A 117 21.20 11.63 3.81
C ALA A 117 19.72 11.24 4.08
N THR A 118 19.01 10.76 3.05
CA THR A 118 17.63 10.27 3.21
C THR A 118 17.58 9.05 4.12
N TRP A 119 18.52 8.11 3.98
CA TRP A 119 18.62 6.94 4.84
C TRP A 119 18.98 7.32 6.28
N GLU A 120 19.95 8.21 6.47
CA GLU A 120 20.35 8.70 7.80
C GLU A 120 19.20 9.43 8.50
N ALA A 121 18.39 10.17 7.76
CA ALA A 121 17.18 10.82 8.29
C ALA A 121 16.08 9.82 8.65
N LEU A 122 15.92 8.71 7.92
CA LEU A 122 14.93 7.68 8.25
C LEU A 122 15.34 6.82 9.44
N LYS A 123 16.64 6.51 9.58
CA LYS A 123 17.17 5.56 10.57
C LYS A 123 16.61 5.74 12.00
N PRO A 124 16.55 6.95 12.59
CA PRO A 124 16.01 7.16 13.93
C PRO A 124 14.48 6.92 14.02
N HIS A 125 13.77 7.03 12.90
CA HIS A 125 12.32 6.89 12.83
C HIS A 125 11.87 5.52 12.30
N PHE A 126 12.81 4.68 11.85
CA PHE A 126 12.53 3.40 11.18
C PHE A 126 11.68 2.47 12.05
N TRP A 127 12.04 2.24 13.30
CA TRP A 127 11.27 1.36 14.18
C TRP A 127 9.88 1.91 14.53
N ARG A 128 9.74 3.25 14.56
CA ARG A 128 8.44 3.91 14.75
C ARG A 128 7.55 3.72 13.52
N LEU A 129 8.14 3.84 12.33
CA LEU A 129 7.45 3.55 11.07
C LEU A 129 6.97 2.10 11.03
N VAL A 130 7.85 1.13 11.29
CA VAL A 130 7.51 -0.30 11.31
C VAL A 130 6.42 -0.58 12.36
N GLY A 131 6.59 -0.10 13.58
CA GLY A 131 5.60 -0.31 14.65
C GLY A 131 4.24 0.32 14.33
N THR A 132 4.22 1.52 13.74
CA THR A 132 2.97 2.17 13.32
C THR A 132 2.29 1.42 12.19
N SER A 133 3.05 0.95 11.21
CA SER A 133 2.50 0.20 10.07
C SER A 133 1.95 -1.14 10.51
N LEU A 134 2.68 -1.87 11.36
CA LEU A 134 2.19 -3.13 11.95
C LEU A 134 0.90 -2.92 12.75
N LEU A 135 0.85 -1.86 13.54
CA LEU A 135 -0.36 -1.55 14.33
C LEU A 135 -1.54 -1.14 13.44
N VAL A 136 -1.28 -0.38 12.37
CA VAL A 136 -2.32 -0.05 11.36
C VAL A 136 -2.82 -1.32 10.67
N TRP A 137 -1.91 -2.21 10.23
CA TRP A 137 -2.29 -3.46 9.60
C TRP A 137 -3.04 -4.38 10.55
N LEU A 138 -2.61 -4.44 11.82
CA LEU A 138 -3.32 -5.20 12.84
C LEU A 138 -4.76 -4.68 13.04
N ILE A 139 -4.94 -3.36 13.18
CA ILE A 139 -6.27 -2.77 13.37
C ILE A 139 -7.16 -3.04 12.16
N VAL A 140 -6.68 -2.73 10.95
CA VAL A 140 -7.45 -2.95 9.72
C VAL A 140 -7.71 -4.44 9.49
N GLY A 141 -6.70 -5.30 9.74
CA GLY A 141 -6.82 -6.75 9.61
C GLY A 141 -7.81 -7.36 10.60
N VAL A 142 -7.78 -6.93 11.87
CA VAL A 142 -8.75 -7.39 12.88
C VAL A 142 -10.17 -6.94 12.52
N VAL A 143 -10.33 -5.68 12.09
CA VAL A 143 -11.64 -5.18 11.65
C VAL A 143 -12.15 -5.99 10.46
N ALA A 144 -11.30 -6.22 9.45
CA ALA A 144 -11.68 -7.04 8.30
C ALA A 144 -11.98 -8.49 8.70
N ALA A 145 -11.16 -9.10 9.56
CA ALA A 145 -11.37 -10.47 10.03
C ALA A 145 -12.70 -10.61 10.79
N VAL A 146 -13.00 -9.70 11.70
CA VAL A 146 -14.25 -9.73 12.45
C VAL A 146 -15.47 -9.55 11.55
N ILE A 147 -15.38 -8.68 10.54
CA ILE A 147 -16.50 -8.37 9.67
C ILE A 147 -16.70 -9.43 8.57
N PHE A 148 -15.64 -10.02 8.06
CA PHE A 148 -15.72 -10.97 6.93
C PHE A 148 -15.58 -12.42 7.37
N ILE A 149 -14.52 -12.75 8.13
CA ILE A 149 -14.21 -14.14 8.47
C ILE A 149 -15.20 -14.71 9.48
N VAL A 150 -15.48 -13.99 10.57
CA VAL A 150 -16.35 -14.51 11.63
C VAL A 150 -17.76 -14.83 11.12
N PRO A 151 -18.45 -13.95 10.37
CA PRO A 151 -19.75 -14.28 9.83
C PRO A 151 -19.72 -15.40 8.78
N ILE A 152 -18.71 -15.43 7.91
CA ILE A 152 -18.58 -16.50 6.91
C ILE A 152 -18.44 -17.86 7.60
N VAL A 153 -17.59 -17.95 8.63
CA VAL A 153 -17.39 -19.19 9.40
C VAL A 153 -18.65 -19.59 10.13
N LEU A 154 -19.31 -18.64 10.83
CA LEU A 154 -20.57 -18.92 11.54
C LEU A 154 -21.66 -19.44 10.62
N VAL A 155 -21.81 -18.81 9.48
CA VAL A 155 -22.82 -19.24 8.49
C VAL A 155 -22.43 -20.57 7.85
N GLY A 156 -21.16 -20.82 7.61
CA GLY A 156 -20.67 -22.13 7.14
C GLY A 156 -21.03 -23.25 8.14
N ILE A 157 -20.82 -23.01 9.44
CA ILE A 157 -21.20 -23.96 10.51
C ILE A 157 -22.71 -24.19 10.51
N ILE A 158 -23.51 -23.13 10.42
CA ILE A 158 -24.99 -23.24 10.41
C ILE A 158 -25.46 -23.97 9.15
N ALA A 159 -24.87 -23.71 7.99
CA ALA A 159 -25.20 -24.39 6.74
C ALA A 159 -24.89 -25.88 6.78
N LEU A 160 -23.79 -26.28 7.41
CA LEU A 160 -23.43 -27.68 7.64
C LEU A 160 -24.37 -28.38 8.65
N ALA A 161 -24.89 -27.64 9.61
CA ALA A 161 -25.81 -28.16 10.63
C ALA A 161 -27.26 -28.23 10.15
N SER A 162 -27.65 -27.44 9.14
CA SER A 162 -28.99 -27.41 8.59
C SER A 162 -29.07 -28.25 7.31
N SER A 163 -29.86 -29.30 7.34
CA SER A 163 -30.14 -30.16 6.17
C SER A 163 -31.10 -29.52 5.13
N GLY A 164 -31.22 -28.20 5.10
CA GLY A 164 -32.21 -27.47 4.29
C GLY A 164 -31.60 -26.34 3.44
N ASP A 165 -32.44 -25.73 2.61
CA ASP A 165 -32.10 -24.71 1.63
C ASP A 165 -31.19 -23.57 2.19
N SER A 166 -29.94 -23.55 1.72
CA SER A 166 -28.92 -22.56 2.13
C SER A 166 -29.06 -21.21 1.43
N MET A 167 -30.16 -20.97 0.70
CA MET A 167 -30.36 -19.75 -0.12
C MET A 167 -30.43 -18.44 0.69
N TRP A 168 -30.95 -18.49 1.92
CA TRP A 168 -30.96 -17.31 2.81
C TRP A 168 -29.55 -16.81 3.17
N PHE A 169 -28.55 -17.69 3.11
CA PHE A 169 -27.15 -17.41 3.31
C PHE A 169 -26.57 -16.43 2.28
N LEU A 170 -26.90 -16.63 1.00
CA LEU A 170 -26.49 -15.72 -0.07
C LEU A 170 -27.06 -14.31 0.17
N GLY A 171 -28.31 -14.21 0.63
CA GLY A 171 -28.94 -12.94 1.00
C GLY A 171 -28.19 -12.21 2.11
N PHE A 172 -27.74 -12.95 3.12
CA PHE A 172 -26.95 -12.39 4.23
C PHE A 172 -25.59 -11.86 3.74
N LEU A 173 -24.88 -12.61 2.89
CA LEU A 173 -23.59 -12.19 2.33
C LEU A 173 -23.72 -10.93 1.45
N ILE A 174 -24.81 -10.80 0.67
CA ILE A 174 -25.06 -9.63 -0.18
C ILE A 174 -25.12 -8.34 0.65
N VAL A 175 -25.61 -8.38 1.88
CA VAL A 175 -25.68 -7.22 2.77
C VAL A 175 -24.38 -7.06 3.56
N LEU A 176 -23.80 -8.14 4.06
CA LEU A 176 -22.63 -8.13 4.92
C LEU A 176 -21.37 -7.64 4.18
N ILE A 177 -21.14 -8.09 2.94
CA ILE A 177 -19.95 -7.74 2.18
C ILE A 177 -19.86 -6.23 1.93
N PRO A 178 -20.89 -5.54 1.40
CA PRO A 178 -20.83 -4.09 1.21
C PRO A 178 -20.67 -3.33 2.53
N LEU A 179 -21.38 -3.74 3.58
CA LEU A 179 -21.24 -3.12 4.90
C LEU A 179 -19.82 -3.26 5.45
N GLY A 180 -19.23 -4.45 5.31
CA GLY A 180 -17.86 -4.73 5.71
C GLY A 180 -16.85 -3.88 4.94
N ILE A 181 -17.03 -3.73 3.63
CA ILE A 181 -16.20 -2.86 2.81
C ILE A 181 -16.29 -1.41 3.30
N ILE A 182 -17.50 -0.90 3.54
CA ILE A 182 -17.71 0.48 4.02
C ILE A 182 -16.97 0.73 5.34
N VAL A 183 -17.10 -0.19 6.32
CA VAL A 183 -16.43 -0.04 7.63
C VAL A 183 -14.92 -0.13 7.49
N THR A 184 -14.41 -1.09 6.70
CA THR A 184 -12.97 -1.26 6.47
C THR A 184 -12.36 -0.03 5.78
N VAL A 185 -13.03 0.51 4.76
CA VAL A 185 -12.63 1.74 4.07
C VAL A 185 -12.67 2.93 5.06
N TRP A 186 -13.69 3.03 5.88
CA TRP A 186 -13.81 4.10 6.87
C TRP A 186 -12.64 4.09 7.86
N VAL A 187 -12.29 2.92 8.41
CA VAL A 187 -11.12 2.76 9.30
C VAL A 187 -9.83 3.07 8.56
N SER A 188 -9.67 2.57 7.34
CA SER A 188 -8.46 2.81 6.52
C SER A 188 -8.22 4.29 6.25
N VAL A 189 -9.27 5.05 5.92
CA VAL A 189 -9.17 6.51 5.73
C VAL A 189 -8.79 7.21 7.04
N ARG A 190 -9.30 6.75 8.20
CA ARG A 190 -8.94 7.30 9.51
C ARG A 190 -7.47 7.10 9.87
N LEU A 191 -6.88 6.00 9.41
CA LEU A 191 -5.51 5.62 9.70
C LEU A 191 -4.53 6.01 8.58
N TYR A 192 -5.03 6.63 7.50
CA TYR A 192 -4.25 6.87 6.27
C TYR A 192 -2.95 7.64 6.48
N PHE A 193 -2.95 8.63 7.36
CA PHE A 193 -1.78 9.45 7.65
C PHE A 193 -0.91 8.94 8.80
N ALA A 194 -1.26 7.83 9.46
CA ALA A 194 -0.55 7.36 10.65
C ALA A 194 0.94 7.10 10.38
N THR A 195 1.26 6.46 9.26
CA THR A 195 2.65 6.18 8.86
C THR A 195 3.45 7.44 8.54
N LEU A 196 2.81 8.45 7.93
CA LEU A 196 3.44 9.74 7.66
C LEU A 196 3.73 10.50 8.95
N VAL A 197 2.77 10.53 9.88
CA VAL A 197 2.96 11.14 11.21
C VAL A 197 4.13 10.50 11.94
N ALA A 198 4.25 9.17 11.89
CA ALA A 198 5.37 8.46 12.52
C ALA A 198 6.74 8.86 11.94
N VAL A 199 6.81 9.09 10.63
CA VAL A 199 8.06 9.44 9.93
C VAL A 199 8.36 10.93 10.03
N VAL A 200 7.39 11.79 9.76
CA VAL A 200 7.57 13.25 9.66
C VAL A 200 7.63 13.92 11.04
N GLU A 201 6.73 13.52 11.94
CA GLU A 201 6.66 14.08 13.31
C GLU A 201 7.48 13.24 14.32
N GLY A 202 8.02 12.10 13.92
CA GLY A 202 8.74 11.19 14.83
C GLY A 202 7.87 10.66 15.97
N ALA A 203 6.54 10.57 15.76
CA ALA A 203 5.60 10.19 16.79
C ALA A 203 5.64 8.67 17.09
N MET A 204 5.34 8.30 18.33
CA MET A 204 5.15 6.90 18.70
C MET A 204 3.90 6.32 18.04
N PRO A 205 3.82 4.99 17.78
CA PRO A 205 2.74 4.35 17.04
C PRO A 205 1.33 4.73 17.51
N ALA A 206 1.06 4.67 18.82
CA ALA A 206 -0.25 5.03 19.37
C ALA A 206 -0.58 6.52 19.19
N THR A 207 0.42 7.39 19.34
CA THR A 207 0.27 8.84 19.12
C THR A 207 0.05 9.15 17.65
N ALA A 208 0.77 8.47 16.76
CA ALA A 208 0.63 8.61 15.31
C ALA A 208 -0.79 8.24 14.85
N ILE A 209 -1.37 7.17 15.38
CA ILE A 209 -2.75 6.77 15.11
C ILE A 209 -3.74 7.83 15.61
N ARG A 210 -3.62 8.29 16.84
CA ARG A 210 -4.49 9.34 17.39
C ARG A 210 -4.39 10.62 16.57
N ARG A 211 -3.19 11.00 16.15
CA ARG A 211 -2.92 12.16 15.32
C ARG A 211 -3.56 12.03 13.94
N SER A 212 -3.39 10.88 13.28
CA SER A 212 -4.05 10.57 12.01
C SER A 212 -5.59 10.67 12.13
N TRP A 213 -6.15 10.12 13.20
CA TRP A 213 -7.59 10.20 13.46
C TRP A 213 -8.08 11.64 13.60
N THR A 214 -7.32 12.49 14.31
CA THR A 214 -7.64 13.90 14.46
C THR A 214 -7.54 14.66 13.13
N LEU A 215 -6.50 14.39 12.33
CA LEU A 215 -6.30 15.00 11.01
C LEU A 215 -7.38 14.60 10.01
N THR A 216 -7.94 13.40 10.10
CA THR A 216 -8.98 12.93 9.17
C THR A 216 -10.40 13.25 9.63
N LYS A 217 -10.60 13.68 10.89
CA LYS A 217 -11.93 14.03 11.42
C LYS A 217 -12.54 15.20 10.64
N GLY A 218 -13.76 15.03 10.10
CA GLY A 218 -14.46 16.05 9.31
C GLY A 218 -13.99 16.20 7.86
N ALA A 219 -12.95 15.47 7.43
CA ALA A 219 -12.40 15.53 6.07
C ALA A 219 -12.55 14.21 5.30
N PHE A 220 -13.35 13.27 5.81
CA PHE A 220 -13.46 11.90 5.32
C PHE A 220 -13.68 11.82 3.79
N TRP A 221 -14.72 12.45 3.27
CA TRP A 221 -15.07 12.38 1.85
C TRP A 221 -14.00 13.01 0.96
N ARG A 222 -13.37 14.09 1.43
CA ARG A 222 -12.29 14.76 0.70
C ARG A 222 -11.06 13.86 0.61
N ILE A 223 -10.66 13.25 1.72
CA ILE A 223 -9.50 12.34 1.77
C ILE A 223 -9.79 11.08 0.98
N LEU A 224 -10.97 10.47 1.16
CA LEU A 224 -11.40 9.30 0.40
C LEU A 224 -11.39 9.55 -1.11
N GLY A 225 -12.01 10.65 -1.55
CA GLY A 225 -12.06 10.99 -2.97
C GLY A 225 -10.67 11.19 -3.58
N ARG A 226 -9.77 11.87 -2.88
CA ARG A 226 -8.39 12.09 -3.32
C ARG A 226 -7.57 10.79 -3.34
N MET A 227 -7.74 9.96 -2.32
CA MET A 227 -7.11 8.65 -2.22
C MET A 227 -7.58 7.73 -3.35
N LEU A 228 -8.90 7.65 -3.58
CA LEU A 228 -9.47 6.84 -4.66
C LEU A 228 -8.98 7.31 -6.03
N LEU A 229 -8.99 8.62 -6.28
CA LEU A 229 -8.52 9.18 -7.56
C LEU A 229 -7.08 8.76 -7.84
N MET A 230 -6.19 8.93 -6.86
CA MET A 230 -4.78 8.53 -7.01
C MET A 230 -4.64 7.02 -7.18
N SER A 231 -5.38 6.24 -6.40
CA SER A 231 -5.37 4.77 -6.50
C SER A 231 -5.84 4.28 -7.89
N ILE A 232 -6.87 4.90 -8.45
CA ILE A 232 -7.38 4.58 -9.79
C ILE A 232 -6.31 4.92 -10.85
N ILE A 233 -5.71 6.11 -10.79
CA ILE A 233 -4.67 6.52 -11.73
C ILE A 233 -3.48 5.54 -11.68
N VAL A 234 -3.00 5.24 -10.47
CA VAL A 234 -1.90 4.29 -10.27
C VAL A 234 -2.30 2.89 -10.76
N ALA A 235 -3.50 2.42 -10.44
CA ALA A 235 -3.99 1.12 -10.89
C ALA A 235 -4.07 1.01 -12.41
N ILE A 236 -4.53 2.06 -13.09
CA ILE A 236 -4.57 2.10 -14.57
C ILE A 236 -3.14 2.07 -15.13
N VAL A 237 -2.25 2.91 -14.62
CA VAL A 237 -0.86 2.99 -15.14
C VAL A 237 -0.11 1.67 -14.88
N VAL A 238 -0.15 1.16 -13.65
CA VAL A 238 0.50 -0.10 -13.27
C VAL A 238 -0.16 -1.28 -14.02
N GLY A 239 -1.48 -1.30 -14.14
CA GLY A 239 -2.22 -2.34 -14.87
C GLY A 239 -1.91 -2.37 -16.36
N LEU A 240 -1.85 -1.20 -17.00
CA LEU A 240 -1.50 -1.12 -18.42
C LEU A 240 -0.03 -1.49 -18.67
N LEU A 241 0.89 -0.93 -17.91
CA LEU A 241 2.33 -1.22 -18.09
C LEU A 241 2.65 -2.66 -17.67
N GLY A 242 2.25 -3.05 -16.47
CA GLY A 242 2.49 -4.39 -15.95
C GLY A 242 1.76 -5.46 -16.76
N GLY A 243 0.49 -5.24 -17.09
CA GLY A 243 -0.34 -6.16 -17.86
C GLY A 243 0.18 -6.37 -19.28
N THR A 244 0.55 -5.29 -19.99
CA THR A 244 1.14 -5.41 -21.35
C THR A 244 2.47 -6.15 -21.33
N ILE A 245 3.38 -5.80 -20.42
CA ILE A 245 4.68 -6.47 -20.32
C ILE A 245 4.50 -7.94 -19.92
N SER A 246 3.62 -8.22 -18.95
CA SER A 246 3.32 -9.59 -18.54
C SER A 246 2.68 -10.40 -19.65
N ALA A 247 1.76 -9.81 -20.43
CA ALA A 247 1.20 -10.47 -21.62
C ALA A 247 2.29 -10.81 -22.66
N VAL A 248 3.20 -9.87 -22.95
CA VAL A 248 4.32 -10.13 -23.86
C VAL A 248 5.22 -11.26 -23.33
N ILE A 249 5.47 -11.30 -22.03
CA ILE A 249 6.23 -12.41 -21.42
C ILE A 249 5.47 -13.71 -21.59
N VAL A 250 4.20 -13.81 -21.20
CA VAL A 250 3.41 -15.04 -21.28
C VAL A 250 3.29 -15.54 -22.72
N PHE A 251 2.97 -14.67 -23.69
CA PHE A 251 2.85 -15.07 -25.09
C PHE A 251 4.19 -15.34 -25.75
N GLY A 252 5.25 -14.58 -25.38
CA GLY A 252 6.59 -14.75 -25.93
C GLY A 252 7.35 -15.93 -25.32
N THR A 253 6.95 -16.38 -24.14
CA THR A 253 7.64 -17.47 -23.41
C THR A 253 6.91 -18.80 -23.45
N SER A 254 6.00 -18.99 -24.40
CA SER A 254 5.34 -20.30 -24.60
C SER A 254 6.32 -21.47 -24.79
N VAL A 255 7.59 -21.18 -25.05
CA VAL A 255 8.69 -22.12 -25.19
C VAL A 255 9.59 -22.19 -23.93
N LEU A 256 9.47 -21.22 -22.99
CA LEU A 256 10.33 -21.18 -21.80
C LEU A 256 9.73 -22.02 -20.67
N PRO A 257 10.60 -22.66 -19.86
CA PRO A 257 10.16 -23.37 -18.66
C PRO A 257 9.43 -22.43 -17.67
N TRP A 258 8.41 -22.96 -16.98
CA TRP A 258 7.65 -22.23 -15.96
C TRP A 258 8.49 -21.42 -14.96
N PRO A 259 9.60 -21.96 -14.40
CA PRO A 259 10.42 -21.20 -13.45
C PRO A 259 10.94 -19.87 -14.00
N VAL A 260 11.31 -19.84 -15.28
CA VAL A 260 11.83 -18.63 -15.94
C VAL A 260 10.70 -17.61 -16.13
N THR A 261 9.53 -18.08 -16.56
CA THR A 261 8.35 -17.24 -16.74
C THR A 261 7.90 -16.63 -15.42
N ALA A 262 7.80 -17.45 -14.36
CA ALA A 262 7.43 -17.01 -13.01
C ALA A 262 8.43 -15.97 -12.46
N PHE A 263 9.73 -16.19 -12.64
CA PHE A 263 10.77 -15.24 -12.26
C PHE A 263 10.59 -13.88 -12.96
N LEU A 264 10.42 -13.90 -14.28
CA LEU A 264 10.27 -12.69 -15.08
C LEU A 264 9.01 -11.91 -14.70
N LEU A 265 7.89 -12.59 -14.48
CA LEU A 265 6.63 -11.97 -14.08
C LEU A 265 6.75 -11.30 -12.71
N ALA A 266 7.37 -11.96 -11.73
CA ALA A 266 7.58 -11.40 -10.39
C ALA A 266 8.51 -10.16 -10.43
N LEU A 267 9.61 -10.25 -11.21
CA LEU A 267 10.54 -9.15 -11.38
C LEU A 267 9.87 -7.92 -12.03
N VAL A 268 9.14 -8.13 -13.10
CA VAL A 268 8.42 -7.05 -13.81
C VAL A 268 7.37 -6.42 -12.90
N SER A 269 6.58 -7.23 -12.19
CA SER A 269 5.58 -6.75 -11.24
C SER A 269 6.19 -5.84 -10.17
N ALA A 270 7.32 -6.25 -9.60
CA ALA A 270 8.03 -5.45 -8.59
C ALA A 270 8.60 -4.15 -9.17
N LEU A 271 9.20 -4.17 -10.35
CA LEU A 271 9.74 -2.97 -11.01
C LEU A 271 8.64 -1.98 -11.40
N VAL A 272 7.53 -2.45 -11.97
CA VAL A 272 6.39 -1.59 -12.31
C VAL A 272 5.77 -0.97 -11.06
N SER A 273 5.65 -1.74 -9.98
CA SER A 273 5.22 -1.22 -8.68
C SER A 273 6.21 -0.16 -8.15
N GLY A 274 7.51 -0.41 -8.28
CA GLY A 274 8.57 0.54 -7.93
C GLY A 274 8.49 1.86 -8.68
N LEU A 275 8.11 1.85 -9.96
CA LEU A 275 7.88 3.07 -10.76
C LEU A 275 6.72 3.92 -10.22
N ALA A 276 5.68 3.30 -9.66
CA ALA A 276 4.51 4.01 -9.16
C ALA A 276 4.72 4.60 -7.74
N MET A 277 5.67 4.07 -6.97
CA MET A 277 5.89 4.47 -5.57
C MET A 277 6.23 5.96 -5.39
N PRO A 278 7.12 6.60 -6.18
CA PRO A 278 7.41 8.02 -6.05
C PRO A 278 6.16 8.91 -6.21
N PHE A 279 5.28 8.55 -7.13
CA PHE A 279 4.03 9.28 -7.35
C PHE A 279 3.08 9.15 -6.16
N SER A 280 2.85 7.94 -5.68
CA SER A 280 1.99 7.68 -4.53
C SER A 280 2.52 8.33 -3.26
N ALA A 281 3.82 8.23 -2.97
CA ALA A 281 4.43 8.82 -1.80
C ALA A 281 4.39 10.36 -1.85
N SER A 282 4.70 10.97 -3.00
CA SER A 282 4.66 12.42 -3.17
C SER A 282 3.24 12.96 -2.99
N TYR A 283 2.27 12.34 -3.65
CA TYR A 283 0.88 12.74 -3.56
C TYR A 283 0.34 12.63 -2.13
N THR A 284 0.61 11.52 -1.44
CA THR A 284 0.17 11.28 -0.06
C THR A 284 0.83 12.26 0.91
N SER A 285 2.12 12.58 0.71
CA SER A 285 2.84 13.57 1.51
C SER A 285 2.23 14.97 1.35
N LEU A 286 1.89 15.36 0.13
CA LEU A 286 1.26 16.65 -0.14
C LEU A 286 -0.18 16.73 0.41
N MET A 287 -0.93 15.63 0.33
CA MET A 287 -2.24 15.55 1.00
C MET A 287 -2.12 15.75 2.52
N TYR A 288 -1.11 15.13 3.13
CA TYR A 288 -0.85 15.28 4.55
C TYR A 288 -0.53 16.75 4.92
N VAL A 289 0.33 17.39 4.14
CA VAL A 289 0.67 18.82 4.33
C VAL A 289 -0.56 19.70 4.14
N ASP A 290 -1.40 19.44 3.13
CA ASP A 290 -2.66 20.20 2.90
C ASP A 290 -3.63 20.06 4.09
N GLU A 291 -3.81 18.83 4.63
CA GLU A 291 -4.70 18.63 5.79
C GLU A 291 -4.16 19.31 7.06
N ARG A 292 -2.83 19.35 7.23
CA ARG A 292 -2.20 20.10 8.32
C ARG A 292 -2.38 21.61 8.15
N MET A 293 -2.17 22.14 6.93
CA MET A 293 -2.40 23.57 6.64
C MET A 293 -3.84 23.99 6.95
N ARG A 294 -4.81 23.12 6.63
CA ARG A 294 -6.24 23.40 6.86
C ARG A 294 -6.63 23.36 8.33
N LYS A 295 -5.98 22.52 9.15
CA LYS A 295 -6.37 22.28 10.54
C LYS A 295 -5.53 23.02 11.56
N GLU A 296 -4.28 23.27 11.24
CA GLU A 296 -3.29 23.83 12.15
C GLU A 296 -2.90 25.28 11.80
N ASN A 297 -3.52 25.84 10.75
CA ASN A 297 -3.19 27.18 10.25
C ASN A 297 -1.67 27.39 10.02
N LEU A 298 -0.99 26.33 9.54
CA LEU A 298 0.46 26.35 9.31
C LEU A 298 0.91 27.37 8.24
N GLY A 299 0.00 27.82 7.38
CA GLY A 299 0.31 28.79 6.32
C GLY A 299 1.01 30.06 6.84
N PRO A 300 0.45 30.77 7.81
CA PRO A 300 1.09 31.96 8.41
C PRO A 300 2.43 31.64 9.09
N VAL A 301 2.53 30.52 9.81
CA VAL A 301 3.76 30.13 10.53
C VAL A 301 4.90 29.83 9.57
N LEU A 302 4.60 29.11 8.47
CA LEU A 302 5.59 28.83 7.43
C LEU A 302 5.98 30.09 6.65
N ALA A 303 5.05 31.02 6.42
CA ALA A 303 5.35 32.29 5.79
C ALA A 303 6.30 33.13 6.67
N GLN A 304 6.02 33.22 7.96
CA GLN A 304 6.90 33.94 8.92
C GLN A 304 8.30 33.29 8.99
N ALA A 305 8.38 31.95 9.09
CA ALA A 305 9.68 31.26 9.12
C ALA A 305 10.50 31.47 7.84
N LEU A 306 9.86 31.62 6.68
CA LEU A 306 10.54 31.94 5.43
C LEU A 306 10.98 33.41 5.37
N ASP A 307 10.15 34.34 5.84
CA ASP A 307 10.51 35.76 5.93
C ASP A 307 11.70 35.97 6.88
N GLU A 308 11.74 35.27 8.01
CA GLU A 308 12.88 35.25 8.93
C GLU A 308 14.16 34.64 8.31
N ALA A 309 13.99 33.54 7.55
CA ALA A 309 15.11 32.89 6.85
C ALA A 309 15.63 33.72 5.66
N SER A 310 14.75 34.50 5.00
CA SER A 310 15.13 35.36 3.88
C SER A 310 15.72 36.71 4.33
N ASN A 311 15.49 37.12 5.57
CA ASN A 311 15.95 38.37 6.13
C ASN A 311 16.68 38.15 7.47
N PRO A 312 17.93 37.57 7.45
CA PRO A 312 18.70 37.24 8.66
C PRO A 312 19.24 38.47 9.43
N GLN A 313 18.78 39.67 9.11
CA GLN A 313 19.16 40.94 9.76
C GLN A 313 17.93 41.63 10.35
N GLY A 314 17.42 41.12 11.46
CA GLY A 314 16.49 41.79 12.34
C GLY A 314 17.08 41.76 13.77
#